data_562e81a1a79009e4abcaa7344bdd8684
#
_entry.id   562e81a1a79009e4abcaa7344bdd8684
#
_cell.length_a   1.000
_cell.length_b   1.000
_cell.length_c   1.000
_cell.angle_alpha   90.00
_cell.angle_beta   90.00
_cell.angle_gamma   90.00
#
_symmetry.space_group_name_H-M   'P 1'
#
loop_
_entity.id
_entity.type
_entity.pdbx_description
1 polymer ?
#
loop_
_entity_poly.entity_id
_entity_poly.type
_entity_poly.pdbx_seq_one_letter_code
_entity_poly.pdbx_strand_id
1 'polypeptide(L)'
;MNSFFDIFNPEWWMNENNNALQMTDAILFLLLAIPVVYLFIFALFSQLKYKNPYPKAAIPHRFLVLFTVLRNGKEVIESINHFIDHQDYPRDHYDIAVAATQLPEEDLNELLRMPINIVVPDKEKCSKIYAIQQVMERYNPEDYDMVLVMNCDNQIANDALTKFNNAYWSGCDSIQAHRMTANLNSTISVLSATSEEINNNIF
;
A
#
# COMPACT_ATOMS: atom_id res chain seq x y z
N MET A 1 11.17 29.29 36.34
CA MET A 1 10.52 28.31 35.43
C MET A 1 9.73 29.16 34.43
N ASN A 2 10.33 29.44 33.28
CA ASN A 2 9.70 30.32 32.29
C ASN A 2 8.51 29.57 31.67
N SER A 3 7.39 30.26 31.51
CA SER A 3 6.16 29.68 30.98
C SER A 3 6.37 29.42 29.47
N PHE A 4 5.72 28.38 28.95
CA PHE A 4 5.67 28.06 27.51
C PHE A 4 5.23 29.28 26.65
N PHE A 5 4.44 30.18 27.24
CA PHE A 5 3.98 31.40 26.58
C PHE A 5 5.05 32.52 26.48
N ASP A 6 6.15 32.45 27.24
CA ASP A 6 7.25 33.43 27.15
C ASP A 6 7.97 33.30 25.79
N ILE A 7 7.86 32.14 25.10
CA ILE A 7 8.39 31.94 23.76
C ILE A 7 7.80 32.93 22.73
N PHE A 8 6.55 33.37 22.93
CA PHE A 8 5.87 34.31 22.06
C PHE A 8 6.06 35.76 22.45
N ASN A 9 6.80 36.05 23.53
CA ASN A 9 7.11 37.42 23.97
C ASN A 9 8.34 37.95 23.24
N PRO A 10 8.23 39.03 22.45
CA PRO A 10 9.37 39.64 21.73
C PRO A 10 10.53 40.05 22.64
N GLU A 11 10.26 40.45 23.87
CA GLU A 11 11.30 40.86 24.84
C GLU A 11 12.17 39.68 25.28
N TRP A 12 11.62 38.44 25.25
CA TRP A 12 12.36 37.21 25.57
C TRP A 12 13.47 36.94 24.54
N TRP A 13 13.22 37.28 23.27
CA TRP A 13 14.16 37.07 22.16
C TRP A 13 15.26 38.15 22.09
N MET A 14 15.04 39.33 22.68
CA MET A 14 15.94 40.47 22.60
C MET A 14 16.88 40.62 23.81
N ASN A 15 16.95 39.63 24.70
CA ASN A 15 17.82 39.66 25.85
C ASN A 15 19.29 39.45 25.43
N GLU A 16 20.11 40.50 25.52
CA GLU A 16 21.48 40.57 24.96
C GLU A 16 22.46 39.52 25.53
N ASN A 17 22.18 38.91 26.68
CA ASN A 17 23.14 38.04 27.34
C ASN A 17 23.22 36.60 26.78
N ASN A 18 22.28 36.18 25.88
CA ASN A 18 22.25 34.81 25.32
C ASN A 18 21.77 34.73 23.87
N ASN A 19 21.94 35.78 23.09
CA ASN A 19 21.38 35.90 21.74
C ASN A 19 21.68 34.72 20.80
N ALA A 20 22.88 34.16 20.82
CA ALA A 20 23.25 33.07 19.95
C ALA A 20 22.54 31.75 20.31
N LEU A 21 22.43 31.39 21.59
CA LEU A 21 21.72 30.19 22.06
C LEU A 21 20.21 30.33 21.83
N GLN A 22 19.64 31.50 22.11
CA GLN A 22 18.22 31.77 21.90
C GLN A 22 17.85 31.71 20.40
N MET A 23 18.67 32.28 19.52
CA MET A 23 18.47 32.16 18.07
C MET A 23 18.57 30.74 17.60
N THR A 24 19.50 29.96 18.14
CA THR A 24 19.63 28.50 17.79
C THR A 24 18.41 27.74 18.24
N ASP A 25 17.94 27.94 19.46
CA ASP A 25 16.73 27.32 20.00
C ASP A 25 15.48 27.69 19.19
N ALA A 26 15.37 28.95 18.78
CA ALA A 26 14.27 29.44 17.94
C ALA A 26 14.27 28.78 16.57
N ILE A 27 15.43 28.69 15.92
CA ILE A 27 15.56 28.02 14.62
C ILE A 27 15.21 26.54 14.75
N LEU A 28 15.73 25.89 15.77
CA LEU A 28 15.44 24.47 16.04
C LEU A 28 13.94 24.24 16.31
N PHE A 29 13.33 25.12 17.12
CA PHE A 29 11.90 25.08 17.38
C PHE A 29 11.07 25.23 16.11
N LEU A 30 11.39 26.18 15.26
CA LEU A 30 10.68 26.39 13.99
C LEU A 30 10.86 25.20 13.03
N LEU A 31 12.07 24.65 12.94
CA LEU A 31 12.33 23.46 12.13
C LEU A 31 11.52 22.25 12.58
N LEU A 32 11.25 22.12 13.87
CA LEU A 32 10.42 21.05 14.42
C LEU A 32 8.93 21.38 14.38
N ALA A 33 8.54 22.63 14.61
CA ALA A 33 7.14 23.05 14.65
C ALA A 33 6.49 23.03 13.26
N ILE A 34 7.21 23.41 12.20
CA ILE A 34 6.65 23.44 10.83
C ILE A 34 6.16 22.05 10.38
N PRO A 35 6.95 20.97 10.47
CA PRO A 35 6.46 19.62 10.14
C PRO A 35 5.29 19.17 11.00
N VAL A 36 5.29 19.50 12.29
CA VAL A 36 4.20 19.12 13.20
C VAL A 36 2.90 19.83 12.83
N VAL A 37 2.95 21.14 12.55
CA VAL A 37 1.78 21.90 12.09
C VAL A 37 1.29 21.39 10.74
N TYR A 38 2.21 21.08 9.82
CA TYR A 38 1.89 20.48 8.53
C TYR A 38 1.14 19.15 8.70
N LEU A 39 1.68 18.22 9.50
CA LEU A 39 1.04 16.93 9.77
C LEU A 39 -0.32 17.10 10.48
N PHE A 40 -0.44 18.06 11.39
CA PHE A 40 -1.71 18.36 12.07
C PHE A 40 -2.78 18.84 11.08
N ILE A 41 -2.41 19.74 10.16
CA ILE A 41 -3.32 20.23 9.10
C ILE A 41 -3.76 19.03 8.23
N PHE A 42 -2.83 18.20 7.79
CA PHE A 42 -3.17 16.99 7.02
C PHE A 42 -4.09 16.04 7.79
N ALA A 43 -3.82 15.79 9.07
CA ALA A 43 -4.66 14.95 9.91
C ALA A 43 -6.09 15.50 10.05
N LEU A 44 -6.26 16.82 10.11
CA LEU A 44 -7.59 17.44 10.10
C LEU A 44 -8.32 17.23 8.78
N PHE A 45 -7.64 17.41 7.65
CA PHE A 45 -8.25 17.21 6.33
C PHE A 45 -8.52 15.73 6.02
N SER A 46 -7.74 14.79 6.57
CA SER A 46 -7.96 13.35 6.42
C SER A 46 -9.28 12.87 7.03
N GLN A 47 -9.87 13.64 7.97
CA GLN A 47 -11.19 13.35 8.53
C GLN A 47 -12.33 13.59 7.53
N LEU A 48 -12.06 14.29 6.44
CA LEU A 48 -13.05 14.52 5.39
C LEU A 48 -13.20 13.21 4.59
N LYS A 49 -14.35 12.56 4.74
CA LYS A 49 -14.67 11.33 3.99
C LYS A 49 -14.58 11.59 2.49
N TYR A 50 -13.59 11.02 1.85
CA TYR A 50 -13.49 11.05 0.40
C TYR A 50 -14.52 10.09 -0.19
N LYS A 51 -15.45 10.60 -0.98
CA LYS A 51 -16.36 9.77 -1.79
C LYS A 51 -15.57 9.28 -2.99
N ASN A 52 -15.69 7.98 -3.33
CA ASN A 52 -15.12 7.45 -4.56
C ASN A 52 -15.58 8.32 -5.74
N PRO A 53 -14.69 9.09 -6.40
CA PRO A 53 -15.07 10.05 -7.43
C PRO A 53 -15.32 9.38 -8.78
N TYR A 54 -14.98 8.08 -8.91
CA TYR A 54 -14.98 7.41 -10.19
C TYR A 54 -16.37 6.90 -10.53
N PRO A 55 -16.95 7.29 -11.70
CA PRO A 55 -18.21 6.77 -12.19
C PRO A 55 -18.06 5.26 -12.47
N LYS A 56 -19.21 4.58 -12.47
CA LYS A 56 -19.23 3.16 -12.81
C LYS A 56 -18.78 2.97 -14.27
N ALA A 57 -17.80 2.11 -14.48
CA ALA A 57 -17.31 1.75 -15.81
C ALA A 57 -18.43 1.08 -16.63
N ALA A 58 -18.45 1.36 -17.93
CA ALA A 58 -19.43 0.79 -18.84
C ALA A 58 -19.13 -0.67 -19.21
N ILE A 59 -17.84 -1.04 -19.18
CA ILE A 59 -17.35 -2.37 -19.54
C ILE A 59 -16.35 -2.88 -18.49
N PRO A 60 -16.29 -4.18 -18.23
CA PRO A 60 -15.22 -4.77 -17.46
C PRO A 60 -13.94 -4.86 -18.29
N HIS A 61 -12.81 -4.38 -17.75
CA HIS A 61 -11.49 -4.52 -18.34
C HIS A 61 -10.78 -5.76 -17.80
N ARG A 62 -9.75 -6.20 -18.49
CA ARG A 62 -9.06 -7.45 -18.16
C ARG A 62 -7.85 -7.21 -17.26
N PHE A 63 -7.78 -7.96 -16.15
CA PHE A 63 -6.71 -7.87 -15.15
C PHE A 63 -5.75 -9.06 -15.21
N LEU A 64 -4.46 -8.79 -15.05
CA LEU A 64 -3.48 -9.76 -14.60
C LEU A 64 -3.22 -9.54 -13.10
N VAL A 65 -3.69 -10.45 -12.26
CA VAL A 65 -3.47 -10.39 -10.81
C VAL A 65 -2.22 -11.18 -10.47
N LEU A 66 -1.19 -10.49 -10.01
CA LEU A 66 0.13 -11.05 -9.77
C LEU A 66 0.42 -11.10 -8.26
N PHE A 67 0.48 -12.31 -7.71
CA PHE A 67 0.95 -12.56 -6.35
C PHE A 67 2.44 -12.83 -6.34
N THR A 68 3.16 -12.15 -5.45
CA THR A 68 4.57 -12.39 -5.23
C THR A 68 4.77 -13.08 -3.89
N VAL A 69 5.39 -14.26 -3.91
CA VAL A 69 5.64 -15.04 -2.71
C VAL A 69 7.10 -15.43 -2.58
N LEU A 70 7.65 -15.25 -1.37
CA LEU A 70 8.98 -15.67 -1.00
C LEU A 70 8.88 -16.48 0.30
N ARG A 71 9.03 -17.82 0.22
CA ARG A 71 9.04 -18.77 1.34
C ARG A 71 7.71 -19.06 2.05
N ASN A 72 6.70 -18.18 2.01
CA ASN A 72 5.45 -18.33 2.76
C ASN A 72 4.30 -18.84 1.86
N GLY A 73 4.36 -20.10 1.47
CA GLY A 73 3.38 -20.67 0.55
C GLY A 73 1.96 -20.74 1.11
N LYS A 74 1.80 -21.03 2.40
CA LYS A 74 0.46 -21.13 3.03
C LYS A 74 -0.29 -19.80 3.02
N GLU A 75 0.39 -18.70 3.30
CA GLU A 75 -0.23 -17.37 3.29
C GLU A 75 -0.73 -16.97 1.90
N VAL A 76 0.04 -17.29 0.85
CA VAL A 76 -0.40 -16.98 -0.52
C VAL A 76 -1.55 -17.87 -0.96
N ILE A 77 -1.58 -19.13 -0.56
CA ILE A 77 -2.69 -20.05 -0.85
C ILE A 77 -3.99 -19.53 -0.23
N GLU A 78 -3.94 -19.10 1.04
CA GLU A 78 -5.08 -18.51 1.74
C GLU A 78 -5.54 -17.22 1.06
N SER A 79 -4.60 -16.32 0.72
CA SER A 79 -4.91 -15.06 0.04
C SER A 79 -5.53 -15.28 -1.35
N ILE A 80 -5.04 -16.25 -2.12
CA ILE A 80 -5.59 -16.58 -3.44
C ILE A 80 -6.99 -17.19 -3.33
N ASN A 81 -7.20 -18.13 -2.38
CA ASN A 81 -8.53 -18.70 -2.15
C ASN A 81 -9.53 -17.61 -1.76
N HIS A 82 -9.14 -16.73 -0.81
CA HIS A 82 -9.97 -15.61 -0.43
C HIS A 82 -10.27 -14.70 -1.64
N PHE A 83 -9.29 -14.45 -2.48
CA PHE A 83 -9.46 -13.64 -3.69
C PHE A 83 -10.47 -14.29 -4.66
N ILE A 84 -10.31 -15.56 -4.97
CA ILE A 84 -11.17 -16.27 -5.92
C ILE A 84 -12.61 -16.35 -5.41
N ASP A 85 -12.79 -16.59 -4.11
CA ASP A 85 -14.10 -16.83 -3.50
C ASP A 85 -14.91 -15.56 -3.27
N HIS A 86 -14.26 -14.40 -3.15
CA HIS A 86 -14.93 -13.19 -2.67
C HIS A 86 -14.93 -12.01 -3.65
N GLN A 87 -14.25 -12.09 -4.80
CA GLN A 87 -14.26 -10.95 -5.73
C GLN A 87 -15.57 -10.83 -6.51
N ASP A 88 -16.18 -9.63 -6.43
CA ASP A 88 -17.37 -9.24 -7.20
C ASP A 88 -16.96 -8.73 -8.60
N TYR A 89 -16.21 -9.56 -9.35
CA TYR A 89 -15.75 -9.21 -10.70
C TYR A 89 -15.86 -10.44 -11.61
N PRO A 90 -16.23 -10.30 -12.91
CA PRO A 90 -16.37 -11.42 -13.81
C PRO A 90 -15.09 -12.28 -13.88
N ARG A 91 -15.23 -13.59 -13.64
CA ARG A 91 -14.08 -14.51 -13.55
C ARG A 91 -13.27 -14.62 -14.84
N ASP A 92 -13.92 -14.44 -15.97
CA ASP A 92 -13.35 -14.45 -17.32
C ASP A 92 -12.57 -13.17 -17.68
N HIS A 93 -12.61 -12.15 -16.79
CA HIS A 93 -11.92 -10.87 -16.96
C HIS A 93 -10.70 -10.72 -16.07
N TYR A 94 -10.23 -11.78 -15.41
CA TYR A 94 -8.94 -11.74 -14.73
C TYR A 94 -8.26 -13.09 -14.70
N ASP A 95 -6.93 -13.06 -14.84
CA ASP A 95 -6.05 -14.19 -14.65
C ASP A 95 -5.19 -13.99 -13.42
N ILE A 96 -4.88 -15.08 -12.72
CA ILE A 96 -4.03 -15.07 -11.53
C ILE A 96 -2.69 -15.69 -11.87
N ALA A 97 -1.62 -14.95 -11.63
CA ALA A 97 -0.26 -15.41 -11.76
C ALA A 97 0.45 -15.37 -10.40
N VAL A 98 1.21 -16.40 -10.08
CA VAL A 98 1.99 -16.47 -8.84
C VAL A 98 3.47 -16.55 -9.17
N ALA A 99 4.24 -15.58 -8.72
CA ALA A 99 5.70 -15.63 -8.77
C ALA A 99 6.19 -16.37 -7.51
N ALA A 100 6.42 -17.67 -7.64
CA ALA A 100 6.78 -18.57 -6.54
C ALA A 100 8.31 -18.66 -6.39
N THR A 101 8.88 -17.96 -5.41
CA THR A 101 10.32 -17.99 -5.15
C THR A 101 10.63 -18.77 -3.89
N GLN A 102 11.46 -19.83 -3.99
CA GLN A 102 11.94 -20.63 -2.85
C GLN A 102 10.83 -21.23 -1.97
N LEU A 103 9.72 -21.68 -2.57
CA LEU A 103 8.65 -22.36 -1.84
C LEU A 103 9.04 -23.81 -1.49
N PRO A 104 8.52 -24.32 -0.35
CA PRO A 104 8.51 -25.77 -0.07
C PRO A 104 7.75 -26.54 -1.17
N GLU A 105 8.18 -27.77 -1.44
CA GLU A 105 7.53 -28.61 -2.46
C GLU A 105 6.06 -28.90 -2.15
N GLU A 106 5.72 -29.02 -0.87
CA GLU A 106 4.33 -29.23 -0.44
C GLU A 106 3.42 -28.07 -0.85
N ASP A 107 3.84 -26.84 -0.55
CA ASP A 107 3.10 -25.62 -0.89
C ASP A 107 3.02 -25.40 -2.40
N LEU A 108 4.10 -25.72 -3.12
CA LEU A 108 4.12 -25.64 -4.58
C LEU A 108 3.15 -26.64 -5.21
N ASN A 109 3.09 -27.88 -4.69
CA ASN A 109 2.16 -28.89 -5.17
C ASN A 109 0.69 -28.54 -4.89
N GLU A 110 0.42 -27.83 -3.81
CA GLU A 110 -0.92 -27.33 -3.51
C GLU A 110 -1.31 -26.20 -4.48
N LEU A 111 -0.44 -25.24 -4.72
CA LEU A 111 -0.64 -24.17 -5.70
C LEU A 111 -0.89 -24.71 -7.12
N LEU A 112 -0.17 -25.76 -7.53
CA LEU A 112 -0.32 -26.39 -8.85
C LEU A 112 -1.70 -27.04 -9.07
N ARG A 113 -2.47 -27.28 -8.01
CA ARG A 113 -3.86 -27.81 -8.11
C ARG A 113 -4.90 -26.71 -8.28
N MET A 114 -4.51 -25.44 -8.07
CA MET A 114 -5.40 -24.30 -8.19
C MET A 114 -5.52 -23.81 -9.64
N PRO A 115 -6.62 -23.16 -10.03
CA PRO A 115 -6.80 -22.63 -11.39
C PRO A 115 -6.02 -21.31 -11.59
N ILE A 116 -4.69 -21.37 -11.41
CA ILE A 116 -3.77 -20.25 -11.46
C ILE A 116 -2.53 -20.61 -12.28
N ASN A 117 -1.80 -19.58 -12.71
CA ASN A 117 -0.55 -19.75 -13.43
C ASN A 117 0.64 -19.53 -12.48
N ILE A 118 1.55 -20.50 -12.43
CA ILE A 118 2.72 -20.43 -11.55
C ILE A 118 3.97 -20.19 -12.38
N VAL A 119 4.72 -19.20 -11.96
CA VAL A 119 6.06 -18.88 -12.49
C VAL A 119 7.06 -19.07 -11.37
N VAL A 120 7.99 -19.99 -11.57
CA VAL A 120 9.11 -20.20 -10.65
C VAL A 120 10.34 -19.47 -11.21
N PRO A 121 10.71 -18.32 -10.65
CA PRO A 121 11.90 -17.58 -11.07
C PRO A 121 13.17 -18.34 -10.75
N ASP A 122 14.27 -18.02 -11.47
CA ASP A 122 15.58 -18.61 -11.24
C ASP A 122 16.06 -18.36 -9.79
N LYS A 123 16.56 -19.43 -9.15
CA LYS A 123 16.94 -19.41 -7.73
C LYS A 123 18.11 -18.47 -7.40
N GLU A 124 18.93 -18.09 -8.39
CA GLU A 124 20.08 -17.24 -8.16
C GLU A 124 19.73 -15.75 -7.96
N LYS A 125 18.55 -15.32 -8.42
CA LYS A 125 18.11 -13.92 -8.38
C LYS A 125 16.83 -13.77 -7.56
N CYS A 126 16.94 -13.88 -6.24
CA CYS A 126 15.80 -13.82 -5.31
C CYS A 126 15.36 -12.38 -5.01
N SER A 127 14.98 -11.59 -6.01
CA SER A 127 14.35 -10.30 -5.76
C SER A 127 12.90 -10.27 -6.22
N LYS A 128 12.05 -9.53 -5.49
CA LYS A 128 10.64 -9.34 -5.84
C LYS A 128 10.49 -8.75 -7.24
N ILE A 129 11.34 -7.78 -7.59
CA ILE A 129 11.32 -7.10 -8.90
C ILE A 129 11.63 -8.09 -10.01
N TYR A 130 12.65 -8.93 -9.83
CA TYR A 130 13.01 -9.96 -10.80
C TYR A 130 11.89 -10.99 -10.97
N ALA A 131 11.24 -11.39 -9.88
CA ALA A 131 10.11 -12.31 -9.92
C ALA A 131 8.92 -11.73 -10.71
N ILE A 132 8.60 -10.45 -10.50
CA ILE A 132 7.58 -9.72 -11.27
C ILE A 132 7.96 -9.68 -12.76
N GLN A 133 9.21 -9.33 -13.07
CA GLN A 133 9.70 -9.26 -14.45
C GLN A 133 9.55 -10.61 -15.16
N GLN A 134 9.93 -11.72 -14.50
CA GLN A 134 9.81 -13.06 -15.07
C GLN A 134 8.35 -13.48 -15.34
N VAL A 135 7.41 -13.00 -14.53
CA VAL A 135 5.98 -13.19 -14.82
C VAL A 135 5.58 -12.35 -16.03
N MET A 136 5.92 -11.06 -16.04
CA MET A 136 5.55 -10.15 -17.13
C MET A 136 6.10 -10.58 -18.49
N GLU A 137 7.28 -11.20 -18.55
CA GLU A 137 7.87 -11.75 -19.77
C GLU A 137 7.08 -12.94 -20.36
N ARG A 138 6.23 -13.60 -19.56
CA ARG A 138 5.42 -14.75 -20.01
C ARG A 138 4.04 -14.39 -20.51
N TYR A 139 3.59 -13.17 -20.25
CA TYR A 139 2.28 -12.68 -20.65
C TYR A 139 2.41 -11.63 -21.75
N ASN A 140 1.50 -11.69 -22.70
CA ASN A 140 1.43 -10.64 -23.71
C ASN A 140 0.74 -9.41 -23.09
N PRO A 141 1.41 -8.23 -23.06
CA PRO A 141 0.83 -7.01 -22.52
C PRO A 141 -0.49 -6.58 -23.19
N GLU A 142 -0.70 -6.96 -24.45
CA GLU A 142 -1.92 -6.60 -25.19
C GLU A 142 -3.17 -7.39 -24.74
N ASP A 143 -2.98 -8.47 -23.97
CA ASP A 143 -4.09 -9.29 -23.48
C ASP A 143 -4.73 -8.73 -22.19
N TYR A 144 -4.10 -7.73 -21.57
CA TYR A 144 -4.52 -7.18 -20.28
C TYR A 144 -4.52 -5.66 -20.29
N ASP A 145 -5.57 -5.07 -19.71
CA ASP A 145 -5.69 -3.62 -19.53
C ASP A 145 -4.95 -3.14 -18.28
N MET A 146 -4.89 -3.98 -17.25
CA MET A 146 -4.30 -3.65 -15.95
C MET A 146 -3.54 -4.82 -15.33
N VAL A 147 -2.47 -4.48 -14.59
CA VAL A 147 -1.72 -5.42 -13.75
C VAL A 147 -1.88 -5.03 -12.29
N LEU A 148 -2.43 -5.95 -11.49
CA LEU A 148 -2.56 -5.79 -10.04
C LEU A 148 -1.46 -6.58 -9.34
N VAL A 149 -0.52 -5.91 -8.67
CA VAL A 149 0.55 -6.56 -7.91
C VAL A 149 0.17 -6.66 -6.45
N MET A 150 0.11 -7.88 -5.93
CA MET A 150 -0.24 -8.18 -4.53
C MET A 150 0.90 -8.89 -3.81
N ASN A 151 1.02 -8.63 -2.51
CA ASN A 151 1.85 -9.45 -1.63
C ASN A 151 1.11 -10.71 -1.21
N CYS A 152 1.86 -11.72 -0.79
CA CYS A 152 1.30 -13.02 -0.36
C CYS A 152 0.38 -12.96 0.85
N ASP A 153 0.53 -11.94 1.69
CA ASP A 153 -0.19 -11.73 2.95
C ASP A 153 -1.37 -10.75 2.84
N ASN A 154 -1.61 -10.21 1.66
CA ASN A 154 -2.65 -9.20 1.48
C ASN A 154 -3.99 -9.84 1.13
N GLN A 155 -5.02 -9.44 1.86
CA GLN A 155 -6.41 -9.66 1.47
C GLN A 155 -6.97 -8.38 0.84
N ILE A 156 -7.78 -8.54 -0.18
CA ILE A 156 -8.36 -7.43 -0.93
C ILE A 156 -9.88 -7.39 -0.69
N ALA A 157 -10.46 -6.19 -0.70
CA ALA A 157 -11.91 -6.03 -0.58
C ALA A 157 -12.65 -6.67 -1.78
N ASN A 158 -13.85 -7.18 -1.55
CA ASN A 158 -14.63 -7.91 -2.56
C ASN A 158 -14.90 -7.07 -3.82
N ASP A 159 -15.08 -5.77 -3.67
CA ASP A 159 -15.38 -4.83 -4.75
C ASP A 159 -14.12 -4.12 -5.32
N ALA A 160 -12.92 -4.58 -4.98
CA ALA A 160 -11.70 -3.88 -5.32
C ALA A 160 -11.45 -3.84 -6.83
N LEU A 161 -11.57 -4.97 -7.54
CA LEU A 161 -11.41 -4.99 -9.00
C LEU A 161 -12.43 -4.09 -9.70
N THR A 162 -13.67 -4.03 -9.20
CA THR A 162 -14.69 -3.11 -9.70
C THR A 162 -14.27 -1.65 -9.49
N LYS A 163 -13.70 -1.31 -8.34
CA LYS A 163 -13.20 0.06 -8.07
C LYS A 163 -12.01 0.41 -8.95
N PHE A 164 -11.08 -0.50 -9.14
CA PHE A 164 -9.94 -0.30 -10.04
C PHE A 164 -10.39 -0.12 -11.48
N ASN A 165 -11.35 -0.93 -11.93
CA ASN A 165 -11.95 -0.79 -13.25
C ASN A 165 -12.60 0.59 -13.45
N ASN A 166 -13.32 1.10 -12.45
CA ASN A 166 -13.92 2.42 -12.51
C ASN A 166 -12.86 3.54 -12.59
N ALA A 167 -11.77 3.41 -11.84
CA ALA A 167 -10.67 4.36 -11.87
C ALA A 167 -9.94 4.35 -13.22
N TYR A 168 -9.66 3.17 -13.76
CA TYR A 168 -9.06 3.00 -15.08
C TYR A 168 -9.95 3.59 -16.19
N TRP A 169 -11.25 3.29 -16.17
CA TRP A 169 -12.24 3.86 -17.09
C TRP A 169 -12.27 5.39 -17.04
N SER A 170 -11.94 5.97 -15.90
CA SER A 170 -11.85 7.42 -15.69
C SER A 170 -10.51 8.03 -16.12
N GLY A 171 -9.58 7.22 -16.67
CA GLY A 171 -8.29 7.66 -17.19
C GLY A 171 -7.13 7.60 -16.19
N CYS A 172 -7.25 6.81 -15.12
CA CYS A 172 -6.14 6.61 -14.19
C CYS A 172 -5.19 5.52 -14.71
N ASP A 173 -3.94 5.88 -15.00
CA ASP A 173 -2.89 4.95 -15.47
C ASP A 173 -2.21 4.21 -14.31
N SER A 174 -2.27 4.73 -13.09
CA SER A 174 -1.68 4.13 -11.89
C SER A 174 -2.62 4.32 -10.71
N ILE A 175 -2.88 3.22 -9.99
CA ILE A 175 -3.84 3.19 -8.89
C ILE A 175 -3.19 2.52 -7.69
N GLN A 176 -3.22 3.18 -6.56
CA GLN A 176 -2.80 2.61 -5.28
C GLN A 176 -4.02 2.36 -4.40
N ALA A 177 -4.15 1.14 -3.88
CA ALA A 177 -5.20 0.81 -2.93
C ALA A 177 -4.85 1.34 -1.53
N HIS A 178 -5.86 1.84 -0.83
CA HIS A 178 -5.77 2.14 0.59
C HIS A 178 -5.51 0.84 1.37
N ARG A 179 -4.43 0.80 2.14
CA ARG A 179 -4.04 -0.38 2.93
C ARG A 179 -4.54 -0.24 4.35
N MET A 180 -5.14 -1.29 4.86
CA MET A 180 -5.64 -1.34 6.23
C MET A 180 -5.05 -2.56 6.94
N THR A 181 -4.70 -2.40 8.21
CA THR A 181 -4.23 -3.51 9.03
C THR A 181 -5.44 -4.34 9.47
N ALA A 182 -5.46 -5.62 9.09
CA ALA A 182 -6.55 -6.53 9.42
C ALA A 182 -6.58 -6.91 10.93
N ASN A 183 -5.43 -6.90 11.60
CA ASN A 183 -5.30 -7.34 12.99
C ASN A 183 -4.95 -6.16 13.91
N LEU A 184 -5.81 -5.88 14.90
CA LEU A 184 -5.64 -4.82 15.91
C LEU A 184 -5.52 -5.39 17.34
N ASN A 185 -5.11 -6.65 17.48
CA ASN A 185 -5.15 -7.37 18.76
C ASN A 185 -3.95 -7.08 19.68
N SER A 186 -2.97 -6.30 19.25
CA SER A 186 -1.80 -5.93 20.06
C SER A 186 -1.46 -4.45 19.91
N THR A 187 -0.75 -3.90 20.90
CA THR A 187 -0.27 -2.51 20.85
C THR A 187 0.62 -2.26 19.63
N ILE A 188 1.41 -3.25 19.22
CA ILE A 188 2.29 -3.16 18.06
C ILE A 188 1.45 -3.11 16.77
N SER A 189 0.40 -3.93 16.65
CA SER A 189 -0.46 -3.90 15.47
C SER A 189 -1.29 -2.62 15.36
N VAL A 190 -1.71 -2.03 16.49
CA VAL A 190 -2.36 -0.71 16.52
C VAL A 190 -1.39 0.38 16.06
N LEU A 191 -0.13 0.35 16.53
CA LEU A 191 0.89 1.30 16.11
C LEU A 191 1.20 1.17 14.61
N SER A 192 1.31 -0.06 14.10
CA SER A 192 1.48 -0.35 12.67
C SER A 192 0.30 0.16 11.85
N ALA A 193 -0.94 -0.08 12.31
CA ALA A 193 -2.14 0.44 11.65
C ALA A 193 -2.15 1.97 11.59
N THR A 194 -1.75 2.64 12.66
CA THR A 194 -1.63 4.10 12.69
C THR A 194 -0.58 4.60 11.69
N SER A 195 0.55 3.90 11.57
CA SER A 195 1.59 4.23 10.60
C SER A 195 1.11 4.06 9.15
N GLU A 196 0.39 2.97 8.86
CA GLU A 196 -0.21 2.74 7.53
C GLU A 196 -1.27 3.80 7.21
N GLU A 197 -2.11 4.17 8.18
CA GLU A 197 -3.12 5.21 7.98
C GLU A 197 -2.49 6.58 7.69
N ILE A 198 -1.41 6.93 8.39
CA ILE A 198 -0.63 8.14 8.10
C ILE A 198 -0.07 8.08 6.68
N ASN A 199 0.51 6.95 6.29
CA ASN A 199 1.07 6.75 4.95
C ASN A 199 0.00 6.90 3.86
N ASN A 200 -1.16 6.29 4.03
CA ASN A 200 -2.28 6.36 3.08
C ASN A 200 -2.84 7.77 2.91
N ASN A 201 -2.67 8.65 3.91
CA ASN A 201 -3.22 10.01 3.88
C ASN A 201 -2.20 11.07 3.45
N ILE A 202 -0.90 10.73 3.43
CA ILE A 202 0.18 11.67 3.08
C ILE A 202 0.64 11.44 1.62
N PHE A 203 0.59 10.20 1.14
CA PHE A 203 1.05 9.77 -0.18
C PHE A 203 -0.08 9.12 -0.97
#